data_f5cf09372c4e97247f0201007ada7ee5
#
_entry.id   f5cf09372c4e97247f0201007ada7ee5
#
_cell.length_a   1.000
_cell.length_b   1.000
_cell.length_c   1.000
_cell.angle_alpha   90.00
_cell.angle_beta   90.00
_cell.angle_gamma   90.00
#
_symmetry.space_group_name_H-M   'P 1'
#
loop_
_entity.id
_entity.type
_entity.pdbx_description
1 polymer ?
#
loop_
_entity_poly.entity_id
_entity_poly.type
_entity_poly.pdbx_seq_one_letter_code
_entity_poly.pdbx_strand_id
1 'polypeptide(L)'
;MRKSICWRHLLASFALVSLALTASAIAADKVQLTIDASKAGAKIDRNIFGQFAEHLGHGIYDGIWVGADSPIPDTRGIRNDVVATLKALKVPNVRWPGGCFADEYHWRNGIGRRRNVTLNPNWGGVVEPNTFGTHEFMDFLNQIGAEAYVSVNVGSGTPHEAADWLEYMTAPTTTTLAKERAANGHASPYKIAYLGIGNESWDCGGNMTPDYYVSQMKIYSRFVRNYNPAQQDKDQMLKFAVGPGGAEPRFVDWTEAVMKAYQQHTWSWDINGLSMHSYTVVRWQDKFKSLGFAESEYAQFLKETLTMDGLINRYSAIMDKYDPQKQNARLAAARIGRKRLGQRCNGGLEVSLLKFGEAEVEICSPGNLGLRASAFL
;
A
#
# COMPACT_ATOMS: atom_id res chain seq x y z
N MET A 1 14.64 -20.87 -86.02
CA MET A 1 13.41 -20.28 -85.51
C MET A 1 13.50 -20.31 -83.96
N ARG A 2 13.85 -19.17 -83.35
CA ARG A 2 13.93 -18.98 -81.91
C ARG A 2 12.63 -18.41 -81.41
N LYS A 3 11.92 -19.11 -80.52
CA LYS A 3 10.71 -18.56 -79.86
C LYS A 3 11.16 -17.73 -78.63
N SER A 4 10.99 -16.43 -78.72
CA SER A 4 11.09 -15.51 -77.60
C SER A 4 9.74 -15.51 -76.87
N ILE A 5 9.63 -16.26 -75.78
CA ILE A 5 8.46 -16.25 -74.91
C ILE A 5 8.67 -15.21 -73.82
N CYS A 6 7.85 -14.28 -73.88
CA CYS A 6 7.30 -13.22 -73.10
C CYS A 6 7.61 -13.22 -71.58
N TRP A 7 8.71 -12.63 -71.18
CA TRP A 7 9.04 -12.36 -69.76
C TRP A 7 8.25 -11.16 -69.16
N ARG A 8 7.53 -10.44 -70.04
CA ARG A 8 6.78 -9.24 -69.58
C ARG A 8 5.51 -9.56 -68.78
N HIS A 9 4.90 -10.70 -68.93
CA HIS A 9 3.68 -11.07 -68.23
C HIS A 9 3.97 -11.69 -66.82
N LEU A 10 5.13 -12.24 -66.60
CA LEU A 10 5.52 -12.77 -65.28
C LEU A 10 5.84 -11.63 -64.28
N LEU A 11 6.44 -10.55 -64.72
CA LEU A 11 6.75 -9.40 -63.87
C LEU A 11 5.52 -8.57 -63.48
N ALA A 12 4.52 -8.49 -64.37
CA ALA A 12 3.27 -7.81 -64.06
C ALA A 12 2.40 -8.57 -63.03
N SER A 13 2.42 -9.91 -63.07
CA SER A 13 1.68 -10.75 -62.11
C SER A 13 2.32 -10.74 -60.71
N PHE A 14 3.65 -10.63 -60.60
CA PHE A 14 4.35 -10.54 -59.33
C PHE A 14 4.13 -9.15 -58.64
N ALA A 15 4.05 -8.09 -59.41
CA ALA A 15 3.79 -6.73 -58.91
C ALA A 15 2.36 -6.58 -58.35
N LEU A 16 1.36 -7.25 -58.97
CA LEU A 16 -0.02 -7.20 -58.50
C LEU A 16 -0.25 -8.06 -57.23
N VAL A 17 0.45 -9.17 -57.07
CA VAL A 17 0.39 -9.99 -55.88
C VAL A 17 1.11 -9.31 -54.69
N SER A 18 2.20 -8.58 -54.97
CA SER A 18 2.90 -7.83 -53.91
C SER A 18 2.12 -6.59 -53.45
N LEU A 19 1.26 -6.01 -54.25
CA LEU A 19 0.41 -4.87 -53.86
C LEU A 19 -0.83 -5.31 -53.06
N ALA A 20 -1.27 -6.57 -53.20
CA ALA A 20 -2.43 -7.10 -52.47
C ALA A 20 -2.08 -7.56 -51.05
N LEU A 21 -0.80 -7.70 -50.72
CA LEU A 21 -0.33 -8.15 -49.39
C LEU A 21 -0.01 -6.99 -48.42
N THR A 22 -0.12 -5.74 -48.85
CA THR A 22 0.18 -4.57 -48.01
C THR A 22 -1.06 -3.82 -47.49
N ALA A 23 -2.26 -4.33 -47.75
CA ALA A 23 -3.50 -3.65 -47.37
C ALA A 23 -4.26 -4.30 -46.20
N SER A 24 -3.54 -4.80 -45.22
CA SER A 24 -4.13 -5.06 -43.91
C SER A 24 -3.44 -4.18 -42.87
N ALA A 25 -3.42 -2.90 -43.10
CA ALA A 25 -3.33 -1.93 -42.02
C ALA A 25 -4.61 -2.10 -41.22
N ILE A 26 -4.53 -2.83 -40.12
CA ILE A 26 -5.59 -2.86 -39.09
C ILE A 26 -5.79 -1.38 -38.72
N ALA A 27 -6.87 -0.79 -39.21
CA ALA A 27 -7.31 0.52 -38.73
C ALA A 27 -7.51 0.34 -37.23
N ALA A 28 -6.65 0.90 -36.42
CA ALA A 28 -6.85 0.97 -35.00
C ALA A 28 -8.18 1.67 -34.77
N ASP A 29 -9.12 1.00 -34.14
CA ASP A 29 -10.40 1.58 -33.78
C ASP A 29 -10.14 2.88 -33.02
N LYS A 30 -10.58 3.99 -33.60
CA LYS A 30 -10.44 5.28 -32.95
C LYS A 30 -11.42 5.33 -31.79
N VAL A 31 -10.89 5.20 -30.60
CA VAL A 31 -11.68 5.43 -29.37
C VAL A 31 -11.74 6.93 -29.14
N GLN A 32 -12.96 7.47 -29.08
CA GLN A 32 -13.20 8.85 -28.73
C GLN A 32 -13.50 8.96 -27.23
N LEU A 33 -12.64 9.66 -26.50
CA LEU A 33 -12.86 10.00 -25.10
C LEU A 33 -13.32 11.46 -25.02
N THR A 34 -14.51 11.69 -24.44
CA THR A 34 -15.03 13.02 -24.15
C THR A 34 -14.98 13.29 -22.65
N ILE A 35 -14.30 14.35 -22.24
CA ILE A 35 -14.24 14.81 -20.85
C ILE A 35 -15.09 16.07 -20.74
N ASP A 36 -16.20 16.00 -20.00
CA ASP A 36 -17.05 17.15 -19.71
C ASP A 36 -16.65 17.78 -18.37
N ALA A 37 -15.79 18.77 -18.39
CA ALA A 37 -15.30 19.46 -17.21
C ALA A 37 -16.39 20.24 -16.43
N SER A 38 -17.56 20.48 -17.04
CA SER A 38 -18.71 21.09 -16.35
C SER A 38 -19.42 20.15 -15.39
N LYS A 39 -19.21 18.84 -15.55
CA LYS A 39 -19.79 17.77 -14.71
C LYS A 39 -18.75 17.23 -13.75
N ALA A 40 -18.28 18.08 -12.83
CA ALA A 40 -17.34 17.66 -11.82
C ALA A 40 -17.94 16.55 -10.93
N GLY A 41 -17.26 15.42 -10.85
CA GLY A 41 -17.57 14.34 -9.93
C GLY A 41 -17.16 14.65 -8.48
N ALA A 42 -17.20 13.64 -7.62
CA ALA A 42 -16.70 13.78 -6.26
C ALA A 42 -15.17 14.05 -6.26
N LYS A 43 -14.73 14.88 -5.33
CA LYS A 43 -13.29 15.15 -5.16
C LYS A 43 -12.55 13.88 -4.74
N ILE A 44 -11.56 13.42 -5.47
CA ILE A 44 -10.71 12.27 -5.13
C ILE A 44 -9.80 12.66 -3.96
N ASP A 45 -9.78 11.85 -2.90
CA ASP A 45 -8.89 12.08 -1.78
C ASP A 45 -7.46 11.68 -2.16
N ARG A 46 -6.51 12.55 -1.82
CA ARG A 46 -5.12 12.30 -2.15
C ARG A 46 -4.56 11.03 -1.50
N ASN A 47 -5.10 10.63 -0.36
CA ASN A 47 -4.58 9.48 0.38
C ASN A 47 -4.77 8.13 -0.34
N ILE A 48 -5.64 8.05 -1.37
CA ILE A 48 -5.71 6.86 -2.23
C ILE A 48 -4.44 6.64 -3.07
N PHE A 49 -3.57 7.64 -3.17
CA PHE A 49 -2.29 7.59 -3.85
C PHE A 49 -1.12 7.36 -2.87
N GLY A 50 -1.42 6.97 -1.63
CA GLY A 50 -0.43 6.53 -0.66
C GLY A 50 0.37 5.35 -1.20
N GLN A 51 1.60 5.20 -0.72
CA GLN A 51 2.50 4.14 -1.14
C GLN A 51 2.73 3.16 0.01
N PHE A 52 3.23 1.99 -0.34
CA PHE A 52 3.55 0.93 0.59
C PHE A 52 5.01 0.51 0.43
N ALA A 53 5.72 0.44 1.55
CA ALA A 53 7.11 0.03 1.59
C ALA A 53 7.29 -1.14 2.55
N GLU A 54 7.71 -2.28 2.03
CA GLU A 54 7.95 -3.50 2.79
C GLU A 54 9.38 -4.00 2.59
N HIS A 55 9.96 -4.62 3.62
CA HIS A 55 11.22 -5.34 3.53
C HIS A 55 11.03 -6.64 2.74
N LEU A 56 10.80 -6.50 1.44
CA LEU A 56 10.51 -7.55 0.47
C LEU A 56 11.35 -7.33 -0.78
N GLY A 57 12.15 -8.32 -1.17
CA GLY A 57 12.99 -8.25 -2.38
C GLY A 57 13.82 -6.96 -2.41
N HIS A 58 13.71 -6.21 -3.48
CA HIS A 58 14.37 -4.90 -3.63
C HIS A 58 13.47 -3.71 -3.29
N GLY A 59 12.40 -3.90 -2.51
CA GLY A 59 11.50 -2.82 -2.13
C GLY A 59 12.17 -1.77 -1.23
N ILE A 60 13.02 -2.22 -0.30
CA ILE A 60 13.80 -1.35 0.58
C ILE A 60 15.25 -1.32 0.11
N TYR A 61 15.98 -2.44 0.27
CA TYR A 61 17.40 -2.52 -0.08
C TYR A 61 17.58 -2.56 -1.60
N ASP A 62 18.50 -1.76 -2.12
CA ASP A 62 18.73 -1.48 -3.56
C ASP A 62 17.55 -0.76 -4.25
N GLY A 63 16.39 -0.70 -3.62
CA GLY A 63 15.24 0.06 -4.04
C GLY A 63 15.25 1.49 -3.48
N ILE A 64 14.70 1.70 -2.29
CA ILE A 64 14.69 3.01 -1.61
C ILE A 64 16.06 3.30 -1.00
N TRP A 65 16.66 2.31 -0.35
CA TRP A 65 17.87 2.41 0.47
C TRP A 65 19.04 1.69 -0.16
N VAL A 66 20.14 2.42 -0.34
CA VAL A 66 21.39 1.88 -0.89
C VAL A 66 22.58 2.07 0.08
N GLY A 67 22.38 2.80 1.18
CA GLY A 67 23.46 3.17 2.10
C GLY A 67 24.33 4.31 1.57
N ALA A 68 24.99 5.01 2.49
CA ALA A 68 25.76 6.21 2.18
C ALA A 68 27.04 5.95 1.35
N ASP A 69 27.52 4.71 1.31
CA ASP A 69 28.75 4.32 0.57
C ASP A 69 28.45 3.74 -0.82
N SER A 70 27.21 3.84 -1.28
CA SER A 70 26.77 3.32 -2.57
C SER A 70 27.33 4.15 -3.74
N PRO A 71 27.66 3.53 -4.89
CA PRO A 71 27.95 4.26 -6.12
C PRO A 71 26.69 4.83 -6.78
N ILE A 72 25.49 4.43 -6.35
CA ILE A 72 24.23 4.96 -6.83
C ILE A 72 23.99 6.33 -6.21
N PRO A 73 23.64 7.37 -7.00
CA PRO A 73 23.38 8.70 -6.45
C PRO A 73 22.29 8.69 -5.36
N ASP A 74 22.68 9.08 -4.16
CA ASP A 74 21.82 9.08 -2.99
C ASP A 74 21.94 10.36 -2.16
N THR A 75 21.00 10.52 -1.24
CA THR A 75 21.07 11.53 -0.18
C THR A 75 20.89 10.83 1.17
N ARG A 76 21.98 10.70 1.90
CA ARG A 76 22.02 9.96 3.19
C ARG A 76 21.56 8.51 3.07
N GLY A 77 22.01 7.83 2.00
CA GLY A 77 21.69 6.44 1.70
C GLY A 77 20.37 6.20 0.98
N ILE A 78 19.56 7.24 0.75
CA ILE A 78 18.27 7.16 0.07
C ILE A 78 18.42 7.59 -1.39
N ARG A 79 18.00 6.77 -2.33
CA ARG A 79 18.16 6.99 -3.78
C ARG A 79 17.50 8.27 -4.26
N ASN A 80 18.27 9.11 -4.94
CA ASN A 80 17.80 10.41 -5.43
C ASN A 80 16.78 10.30 -6.56
N ASP A 81 16.87 9.30 -7.43
CA ASP A 81 15.93 9.05 -8.51
C ASP A 81 14.55 8.62 -7.99
N VAL A 82 14.53 7.76 -6.96
CA VAL A 82 13.31 7.35 -6.27
C VAL A 82 12.65 8.55 -5.58
N VAL A 83 13.43 9.32 -4.84
CA VAL A 83 12.94 10.55 -4.18
C VAL A 83 12.35 11.53 -5.19
N ALA A 84 13.05 11.78 -6.30
CA ALA A 84 12.58 12.70 -7.33
C ALA A 84 11.24 12.25 -7.93
N THR A 85 11.09 10.96 -8.20
CA THR A 85 9.88 10.39 -8.79
C THR A 85 8.70 10.44 -7.83
N LEU A 86 8.86 10.00 -6.58
CA LEU A 86 7.80 10.02 -5.57
C LEU A 86 7.35 11.44 -5.23
N LYS A 87 8.30 12.37 -5.22
CA LYS A 87 8.02 13.80 -5.05
C LYS A 87 7.22 14.37 -6.22
N ALA A 88 7.57 14.01 -7.46
CA ALA A 88 6.81 14.41 -8.65
C ALA A 88 5.38 13.84 -8.64
N LEU A 89 5.20 12.60 -8.17
CA LEU A 89 3.89 11.97 -7.97
C LEU A 89 3.09 12.58 -6.82
N LYS A 90 3.71 13.41 -5.97
CA LYS A 90 3.10 14.02 -4.79
C LYS A 90 2.51 12.96 -3.84
N VAL A 91 3.27 11.90 -3.58
CA VAL A 91 2.86 10.82 -2.67
C VAL A 91 2.43 11.39 -1.32
N PRO A 92 1.21 11.11 -0.85
CA PRO A 92 0.70 11.72 0.37
C PRO A 92 1.19 11.07 1.65
N ASN A 93 1.35 9.77 1.65
CA ASN A 93 1.80 8.96 2.78
C ASN A 93 2.49 7.69 2.30
N VAL A 94 3.31 7.10 3.16
CA VAL A 94 3.90 5.79 2.92
C VAL A 94 3.68 4.91 4.16
N ARG A 95 3.19 3.70 3.96
CA ARG A 95 3.03 2.67 4.97
C ARG A 95 4.29 1.82 5.06
N TRP A 96 4.83 1.64 6.28
CA TRP A 96 6.05 0.88 6.58
C TRP A 96 5.93 0.28 8.01
N PRO A 97 6.63 -0.80 8.41
CA PRO A 97 7.73 -1.49 7.73
C PRO A 97 7.27 -2.58 6.75
N GLY A 98 5.99 -2.77 6.54
CA GLY A 98 5.51 -3.73 5.57
C GLY A 98 4.10 -4.23 5.82
N GLY A 99 3.78 -5.31 5.12
CA GLY A 99 2.67 -6.20 5.36
C GLY A 99 3.04 -7.29 6.36
N CYS A 100 3.24 -8.53 5.90
CA CYS A 100 3.63 -9.64 6.77
C CYS A 100 4.92 -9.39 7.56
N PHE A 101 5.86 -8.67 6.99
CA PHE A 101 7.09 -8.30 7.71
C PHE A 101 6.82 -7.42 8.94
N ALA A 102 5.78 -6.58 8.93
CA ALA A 102 5.48 -5.71 10.06
C ALA A 102 5.20 -6.48 11.35
N ASP A 103 4.59 -7.66 11.26
CA ASP A 103 4.25 -8.49 12.42
C ASP A 103 5.41 -9.40 12.91
N GLU A 104 6.59 -9.25 12.28
CA GLU A 104 7.87 -9.82 12.73
C GLU A 104 8.94 -8.76 12.98
N TYR A 105 8.65 -7.49 12.67
CA TYR A 105 9.60 -6.40 12.84
C TYR A 105 9.70 -5.93 14.28
N HIS A 106 10.91 -6.03 14.84
CA HIS A 106 11.27 -5.49 16.15
C HIS A 106 12.04 -4.19 15.96
N TRP A 107 11.41 -3.05 16.22
CA TRP A 107 11.92 -1.73 15.88
C TRP A 107 13.29 -1.37 16.45
N ARG A 108 13.64 -1.95 17.60
CA ARG A 108 14.96 -1.77 18.21
C ARG A 108 16.10 -2.35 17.37
N ASN A 109 15.83 -3.32 16.51
CA ASN A 109 16.84 -3.85 15.59
C ASN A 109 17.25 -2.81 14.54
N GLY A 110 16.33 -1.88 14.19
CA GLY A 110 16.51 -0.86 13.16
C GLY A 110 16.91 0.52 13.69
N ILE A 111 17.43 0.66 14.90
CA ILE A 111 17.88 1.95 15.44
C ILE A 111 19.34 1.90 15.95
N GLY A 112 19.93 3.08 16.15
CA GLY A 112 21.30 3.19 16.66
C GLY A 112 22.37 2.83 15.63
N ARG A 113 23.62 2.88 16.06
CA ARG A 113 24.78 2.59 15.19
C ARG A 113 24.96 1.10 14.90
N ARG A 114 24.63 0.26 15.88
CA ARG A 114 24.72 -1.20 15.76
C ARG A 114 23.34 -1.73 15.47
N ARG A 115 23.18 -2.30 14.27
CA ARG A 115 21.94 -2.95 13.85
C ARG A 115 22.02 -4.45 14.14
N ASN A 116 20.92 -5.01 14.61
CA ASN A 116 20.81 -6.46 14.74
C ASN A 116 20.43 -7.06 13.40
N VAL A 117 21.22 -8.03 12.96
CA VAL A 117 20.94 -8.78 11.73
C VAL A 117 20.00 -9.92 12.07
N THR A 118 18.92 -10.05 11.32
CA THR A 118 17.89 -11.10 11.50
C THR A 118 17.64 -11.85 10.20
N LEU A 119 16.76 -12.81 10.22
CA LEU A 119 16.21 -13.41 9.01
C LEU A 119 14.83 -12.82 8.73
N ASN A 120 14.47 -12.74 7.47
CA ASN A 120 13.13 -12.38 7.01
C ASN A 120 12.41 -13.65 6.50
N PRO A 121 11.71 -14.39 7.37
CA PRO A 121 11.15 -15.69 7.00
C PRO A 121 9.98 -15.58 6.03
N ASN A 122 9.23 -14.48 6.06
CA ASN A 122 8.10 -14.27 5.15
C ASN A 122 8.55 -14.16 3.68
N TRP A 123 9.75 -13.60 3.46
CA TRP A 123 10.21 -13.28 2.12
C TRP A 123 11.52 -14.01 1.78
N GLY A 124 11.47 -15.34 1.81
CA GLY A 124 12.53 -16.20 1.31
C GLY A 124 13.65 -16.53 2.29
N GLY A 125 13.51 -16.22 3.57
CA GLY A 125 14.53 -16.49 4.58
C GLY A 125 15.84 -15.72 4.35
N VAL A 126 15.76 -14.57 3.68
CA VAL A 126 16.92 -13.74 3.39
C VAL A 126 17.43 -13.02 4.65
N VAL A 127 18.71 -12.65 4.63
CA VAL A 127 19.30 -11.84 5.69
C VAL A 127 18.70 -10.44 5.67
N GLU A 128 18.15 -10.03 6.82
CA GLU A 128 17.66 -8.67 7.06
C GLU A 128 18.68 -7.91 7.90
N PRO A 129 19.42 -6.94 7.30
CA PRO A 129 20.47 -6.22 7.99
C PRO A 129 19.94 -5.13 8.93
N ASN A 130 18.66 -4.79 8.86
CA ASN A 130 17.99 -3.73 9.62
C ASN A 130 18.68 -2.35 9.50
N THR A 131 19.38 -2.09 8.39
CA THR A 131 20.07 -0.81 8.15
C THR A 131 19.12 0.29 7.70
N PHE A 132 17.91 -0.06 7.26
CA PHE A 132 16.80 0.86 7.06
C PHE A 132 15.79 0.66 8.18
N GLY A 133 15.69 1.62 9.08
CA GLY A 133 14.81 1.56 10.24
C GLY A 133 14.07 2.88 10.45
N THR A 134 13.72 3.17 11.70
CA THR A 134 12.88 4.34 12.03
C THR A 134 13.44 5.65 11.48
N HIS A 135 14.72 5.92 11.67
CA HIS A 135 15.33 7.20 11.27
C HIS A 135 15.44 7.32 9.75
N GLU A 136 15.83 6.27 9.07
CA GLU A 136 15.96 6.22 7.62
C GLU A 136 14.59 6.36 6.95
N PHE A 137 13.57 5.69 7.49
CA PHE A 137 12.19 5.84 7.01
C PHE A 137 11.66 7.27 7.18
N MET A 138 11.85 7.88 8.35
CA MET A 138 11.37 9.24 8.59
C MET A 138 12.15 10.28 7.76
N ASP A 139 13.45 10.04 7.50
CA ASP A 139 14.22 10.88 6.59
C ASP A 139 13.75 10.73 5.14
N PHE A 140 13.47 9.51 4.70
CA PHE A 140 12.88 9.26 3.38
C PHE A 140 11.57 10.03 3.19
N LEU A 141 10.66 9.96 4.18
CA LEU A 141 9.40 10.71 4.14
C LEU A 141 9.62 12.22 4.07
N ASN A 142 10.58 12.73 4.84
CA ASN A 142 10.94 14.14 4.80
C ASN A 142 11.46 14.57 3.42
N GLN A 143 12.27 13.73 2.77
CA GLN A 143 12.79 14.00 1.43
C GLN A 143 11.69 14.04 0.36
N ILE A 144 10.69 13.17 0.43
CA ILE A 144 9.58 13.13 -0.53
C ILE A 144 8.41 14.06 -0.17
N GLY A 145 8.34 14.54 1.07
CA GLY A 145 7.25 15.39 1.58
C GLY A 145 5.97 14.60 1.89
N ALA A 146 6.09 13.34 2.32
CA ALA A 146 4.96 12.46 2.64
C ALA A 146 4.77 12.29 4.15
N GLU A 147 3.57 11.84 4.54
CA GLU A 147 3.21 11.52 5.93
C GLU A 147 3.55 10.08 6.28
N ALA A 148 3.89 9.84 7.56
CA ALA A 148 4.18 8.51 8.07
C ALA A 148 2.91 7.72 8.34
N TYR A 149 2.86 6.50 7.79
CA TYR A 149 1.96 5.44 8.23
C TYR A 149 2.80 4.30 8.78
N VAL A 150 2.74 4.07 10.07
CA VAL A 150 3.54 3.05 10.76
C VAL A 150 2.65 1.87 11.15
N SER A 151 3.03 0.64 10.80
CA SER A 151 2.36 -0.57 11.26
C SER A 151 3.11 -1.17 12.44
N VAL A 152 2.44 -1.34 13.59
CA VAL A 152 3.05 -1.98 14.77
C VAL A 152 2.90 -3.49 14.72
N ASN A 153 3.88 -4.18 15.26
CA ASN A 153 3.94 -5.64 15.33
C ASN A 153 2.94 -6.18 16.37
N VAL A 154 1.85 -6.78 15.92
CA VAL A 154 0.84 -7.44 16.76
C VAL A 154 1.03 -8.96 16.75
N GLY A 155 1.71 -9.50 15.75
CA GLY A 155 1.95 -10.93 15.59
C GLY A 155 2.94 -11.48 16.60
N SER A 156 4.19 -11.07 16.54
CA SER A 156 5.27 -11.54 17.42
C SER A 156 5.69 -10.51 18.48
N GLY A 157 5.24 -9.26 18.37
CA GLY A 157 5.54 -8.18 19.30
C GLY A 157 4.65 -8.14 20.53
N THR A 158 4.82 -7.09 21.31
CA THR A 158 4.01 -6.85 22.51
C THR A 158 3.42 -5.43 22.52
N PRO A 159 2.30 -5.20 23.24
CA PRO A 159 1.77 -3.84 23.42
C PRO A 159 2.76 -2.88 24.07
N HIS A 160 3.65 -3.39 24.93
CA HIS A 160 4.71 -2.60 25.56
C HIS A 160 5.76 -2.16 24.54
N GLU A 161 6.22 -3.08 23.69
CA GLU A 161 7.17 -2.77 22.61
C GLU A 161 6.61 -1.72 21.65
N ALA A 162 5.35 -1.85 21.25
CA ALA A 162 4.68 -0.88 20.40
C ALA A 162 4.53 0.49 21.09
N ALA A 163 4.20 0.52 22.37
CA ALA A 163 4.11 1.74 23.17
C ALA A 163 5.48 2.44 23.27
N ASP A 164 6.54 1.68 23.55
CA ASP A 164 7.91 2.17 23.60
C ASP A 164 8.34 2.78 22.24
N TRP A 165 7.95 2.14 21.14
CA TRP A 165 8.28 2.67 19.81
C TRP A 165 7.59 4.00 19.55
N LEU A 166 6.31 4.12 19.90
CA LEU A 166 5.57 5.40 19.77
C LEU A 166 6.15 6.47 20.71
N GLU A 167 6.54 6.10 21.94
CA GLU A 167 7.22 7.05 22.84
C GLU A 167 8.58 7.48 22.26
N TYR A 168 9.39 6.52 21.80
CA TYR A 168 10.67 6.82 21.12
C TYR A 168 10.49 7.81 19.98
N MET A 169 9.49 7.58 19.11
CA MET A 169 9.25 8.44 17.95
C MET A 169 8.67 9.81 18.33
N THR A 170 7.71 9.85 19.26
CA THR A 170 6.83 11.01 19.38
C THR A 170 6.99 11.81 20.68
N ALA A 171 7.66 11.26 21.71
CA ALA A 171 7.81 11.98 22.96
C ALA A 171 8.81 13.16 22.86
N PRO A 172 8.57 14.23 23.62
CA PRO A 172 9.54 15.30 23.78
C PRO A 172 10.80 14.80 24.52
N THR A 173 11.89 15.56 24.48
CA THR A 173 13.25 15.17 24.89
C THR A 173 13.46 14.86 26.38
N THR A 174 12.44 14.79 27.18
CA THR A 174 12.54 14.57 28.63
C THR A 174 12.59 13.13 29.06
N THR A 175 12.05 12.21 28.24
CA THR A 175 12.00 10.78 28.58
C THR A 175 13.29 10.06 28.16
N THR A 176 13.51 8.85 28.71
CA THR A 176 14.67 8.04 28.34
C THR A 176 14.67 7.68 26.86
N LEU A 177 13.54 7.26 26.32
CA LEU A 177 13.41 6.90 24.91
C LEU A 177 13.56 8.11 23.98
N ALA A 178 13.06 9.28 24.37
CA ALA A 178 13.28 10.51 23.61
C ALA A 178 14.75 10.96 23.62
N LYS A 179 15.46 10.77 24.74
CA LYS A 179 16.93 11.01 24.81
C LYS A 179 17.70 10.03 23.95
N GLU A 180 17.28 8.75 23.92
CA GLU A 180 17.87 7.73 23.03
C GLU A 180 17.68 8.12 21.55
N ARG A 181 16.47 8.56 21.16
CA ARG A 181 16.23 9.10 19.81
C ARG A 181 17.17 10.26 19.48
N ALA A 182 17.34 11.19 20.39
CA ALA A 182 18.24 12.32 20.22
C ALA A 182 19.70 11.90 20.06
N ALA A 183 20.15 10.94 20.88
CA ALA A 183 21.50 10.34 20.77
C ALA A 183 21.71 9.59 19.45
N ASN A 184 20.63 9.04 18.88
CA ASN A 184 20.62 8.41 17.55
C ASN A 184 20.48 9.41 16.39
N GLY A 185 20.53 10.73 16.67
CA GLY A 185 20.65 11.77 15.65
C GLY A 185 19.39 12.60 15.39
N HIS A 186 18.28 12.37 16.12
CA HIS A 186 17.06 13.16 15.91
C HIS A 186 16.44 13.62 17.24
N ALA A 187 16.67 14.88 17.62
CA ALA A 187 16.21 15.42 18.90
C ALA A 187 14.71 15.71 18.94
N SER A 188 14.12 16.20 17.84
CA SER A 188 12.71 16.58 17.79
C SER A 188 11.78 15.35 17.70
N PRO A 189 10.56 15.44 18.26
CA PRO A 189 9.53 14.43 18.03
C PRO A 189 9.19 14.29 16.54
N TYR A 190 8.99 13.06 16.09
CA TYR A 190 8.43 12.79 14.78
C TYR A 190 6.91 13.00 14.78
N LYS A 191 6.36 13.28 13.60
CA LYS A 191 4.93 13.30 13.34
C LYS A 191 4.51 11.97 12.70
N ILE A 192 3.58 11.27 13.33
CA ILE A 192 2.99 10.02 12.82
C ILE A 192 1.52 10.30 12.49
N ALA A 193 1.18 10.28 11.22
CA ALA A 193 -0.19 10.56 10.78
C ALA A 193 -1.12 9.34 10.96
N TYR A 194 -0.61 8.16 10.64
CA TYR A 194 -1.39 6.92 10.63
C TYR A 194 -0.65 5.80 11.36
N LEU A 195 -1.42 4.97 12.07
CA LEU A 195 -0.92 3.81 12.80
C LEU A 195 -1.76 2.58 12.47
N GLY A 196 -1.15 1.55 11.90
CA GLY A 196 -1.76 0.22 11.72
C GLY A 196 -1.55 -0.65 12.96
N ILE A 197 -2.63 -1.23 13.47
CA ILE A 197 -2.60 -2.20 14.57
C ILE A 197 -2.52 -3.60 13.98
N GLY A 198 -1.33 -4.02 13.58
CA GLY A 198 -1.06 -5.28 12.89
C GLY A 198 -1.26 -5.22 11.39
N ASN A 199 -1.01 -6.35 10.73
CA ASN A 199 -1.23 -6.59 9.31
C ASN A 199 -1.74 -8.02 9.09
N GLU A 200 -2.83 -8.18 8.33
CA GLU A 200 -3.36 -9.50 7.96
C GLU A 200 -3.33 -10.52 9.12
N SER A 201 -3.78 -10.07 10.29
CA SER A 201 -3.68 -10.86 11.52
C SER A 201 -4.50 -12.17 11.46
N TRP A 202 -5.37 -12.28 10.46
CA TRP A 202 -6.11 -13.50 10.11
C TRP A 202 -5.27 -14.51 9.29
N ASP A 203 -4.07 -14.14 8.86
CA ASP A 203 -3.12 -14.98 8.11
C ASP A 203 -1.69 -14.72 8.60
N CYS A 204 -0.81 -14.18 7.76
CA CYS A 204 0.62 -14.01 8.05
C CYS A 204 0.92 -13.14 9.29
N GLY A 205 0.02 -12.27 9.68
CA GLY A 205 0.13 -11.45 10.89
C GLY A 205 -0.26 -12.17 12.18
N GLY A 206 -0.31 -13.51 12.19
CA GLY A 206 -0.50 -14.29 13.43
C GLY A 206 -1.56 -15.38 13.37
N ASN A 207 -2.25 -15.55 12.23
CA ASN A 207 -3.31 -16.57 12.04
C ASN A 207 -4.34 -16.58 13.19
N MET A 208 -4.79 -15.38 13.57
CA MET A 208 -5.67 -15.16 14.72
C MET A 208 -7.13 -15.43 14.39
N THR A 209 -7.90 -15.86 15.38
CA THR A 209 -9.36 -15.79 15.29
C THR A 209 -9.84 -14.34 15.45
N PRO A 210 -11.05 -13.98 14.95
CA PRO A 210 -11.58 -12.62 15.10
C PRO A 210 -11.61 -12.12 16.56
N ASP A 211 -12.06 -12.95 17.50
CA ASP A 211 -12.16 -12.58 18.91
C ASP A 211 -10.78 -12.38 19.57
N TYR A 212 -9.79 -13.19 19.19
CA TYR A 212 -8.44 -13.03 19.69
C TYR A 212 -7.83 -11.73 19.17
N TYR A 213 -7.97 -11.45 17.87
CA TYR A 213 -7.51 -10.18 17.30
C TYR A 213 -8.21 -8.98 17.96
N VAL A 214 -9.51 -9.03 18.17
CA VAL A 214 -10.25 -7.97 18.87
C VAL A 214 -9.68 -7.71 20.25
N SER A 215 -9.30 -8.76 20.98
CA SER A 215 -8.64 -8.63 22.29
C SER A 215 -7.28 -7.95 22.17
N GLN A 216 -6.44 -8.36 21.23
CA GLN A 216 -5.16 -7.71 20.94
C GLN A 216 -5.33 -6.27 20.51
N MET A 217 -6.21 -6.01 19.56
CA MET A 217 -6.51 -4.67 19.04
C MET A 217 -6.87 -3.69 20.16
N LYS A 218 -7.72 -4.09 21.10
CA LYS A 218 -8.10 -3.27 22.26
C LYS A 218 -6.89 -2.91 23.12
N ILE A 219 -6.04 -3.88 23.43
CA ILE A 219 -4.86 -3.70 24.27
C ILE A 219 -3.87 -2.77 23.55
N TYR A 220 -3.53 -3.05 22.30
CA TYR A 220 -2.63 -2.19 21.52
C TYR A 220 -3.21 -0.79 21.38
N SER A 221 -4.47 -0.66 20.98
CA SER A 221 -5.10 0.66 20.83
C SER A 221 -5.08 1.48 22.12
N ARG A 222 -5.18 0.82 23.29
CA ARG A 222 -5.11 1.47 24.61
C ARG A 222 -3.73 2.03 24.91
N PHE A 223 -2.66 1.29 24.59
CA PHE A 223 -1.30 1.62 25.03
C PHE A 223 -0.48 2.39 23.99
N VAL A 224 -0.74 2.23 22.70
CA VAL A 224 -0.07 3.03 21.67
C VAL A 224 -0.63 4.45 21.65
N ARG A 225 0.24 5.43 21.92
CA ARG A 225 -0.14 6.85 22.07
C ARG A 225 0.82 7.74 21.31
N ASN A 226 0.32 8.87 20.85
CA ASN A 226 1.14 9.94 20.32
C ASN A 226 1.45 10.95 21.43
N TYR A 227 2.73 11.16 21.69
CA TYR A 227 3.22 12.09 22.72
C TYR A 227 3.73 13.40 22.12
N ASN A 228 3.63 13.60 20.80
CA ASN A 228 4.08 14.82 20.15
C ASN A 228 3.14 16.00 20.48
N PRO A 229 3.59 17.01 21.25
CA PRO A 229 2.72 18.11 21.64
C PRO A 229 2.29 19.01 20.48
N ALA A 230 3.00 18.96 19.35
CA ALA A 230 2.65 19.69 18.14
C ALA A 230 1.63 18.94 17.26
N GLN A 231 1.25 17.73 17.65
CA GLN A 231 0.33 16.87 16.88
C GLN A 231 -0.87 16.49 17.74
N GLN A 232 -1.85 17.40 17.84
CA GLN A 232 -3.06 17.21 18.64
C GLN A 232 -4.32 17.58 17.85
N ASP A 233 -5.47 17.25 18.37
CA ASP A 233 -6.80 17.53 17.81
C ASP A 233 -6.97 17.04 16.36
N LYS A 234 -7.16 17.96 15.43
CA LYS A 234 -7.42 17.67 14.02
C LYS A 234 -6.25 16.96 13.30
N ASP A 235 -5.04 17.13 13.80
CA ASP A 235 -3.82 16.53 13.24
C ASP A 235 -3.36 15.29 14.01
N GLN A 236 -4.19 14.78 14.93
CA GLN A 236 -3.81 13.63 15.72
C GLN A 236 -3.61 12.37 14.86
N MET A 237 -2.78 11.47 15.38
CA MET A 237 -2.52 10.16 14.79
C MET A 237 -3.81 9.31 14.71
N LEU A 238 -4.13 8.83 13.51
CA LEU A 238 -5.28 7.96 13.28
C LEU A 238 -4.86 6.49 13.35
N LYS A 239 -5.66 5.67 14.05
CA LYS A 239 -5.41 4.24 14.26
C LYS A 239 -6.29 3.39 13.36
N PHE A 240 -5.69 2.44 12.67
CA PHE A 240 -6.39 1.49 11.80
C PHE A 240 -6.28 0.08 12.33
N ALA A 241 -7.41 -0.58 12.48
CA ALA A 241 -7.45 -2.00 12.79
C ALA A 241 -7.35 -2.82 11.51
N VAL A 242 -6.89 -4.06 11.62
CA VAL A 242 -6.90 -5.03 10.52
C VAL A 242 -8.35 -5.32 10.12
N GLY A 243 -8.66 -5.07 8.88
CA GLY A 243 -9.96 -5.34 8.28
C GLY A 243 -9.92 -6.55 7.35
N PRO A 244 -10.84 -6.64 6.37
CA PRO A 244 -10.99 -7.81 5.52
C PRO A 244 -9.86 -8.00 4.51
N GLY A 245 -9.63 -9.25 4.11
CA GLY A 245 -8.63 -9.64 3.10
C GLY A 245 -9.21 -10.12 1.77
N GLY A 246 -10.50 -9.90 1.52
CA GLY A 246 -11.16 -10.33 0.28
C GLY A 246 -12.64 -10.56 0.40
N ALA A 247 -13.19 -11.41 -0.48
CA ALA A 247 -14.63 -11.66 -0.59
C ALA A 247 -15.14 -12.84 0.27
N GLU A 248 -14.25 -13.63 0.85
CA GLU A 248 -14.57 -14.86 1.57
C GLU A 248 -15.44 -14.59 2.82
N PRO A 249 -16.35 -15.51 3.18
CA PRO A 249 -17.21 -15.35 4.34
C PRO A 249 -16.47 -15.05 5.65
N ARG A 250 -15.30 -15.65 5.87
CA ARG A 250 -14.47 -15.42 7.07
C ARG A 250 -14.11 -13.95 7.28
N PHE A 251 -14.03 -13.16 6.21
CA PHE A 251 -13.72 -11.73 6.31
C PHE A 251 -14.95 -10.89 6.66
N VAL A 252 -16.15 -11.40 6.37
CA VAL A 252 -17.40 -10.82 6.90
C VAL A 252 -17.43 -10.99 8.41
N ASP A 253 -17.20 -12.21 8.91
CA ASP A 253 -17.19 -12.51 10.34
C ASP A 253 -16.12 -11.70 11.07
N TRP A 254 -14.93 -11.58 10.46
CA TRP A 254 -13.85 -10.74 10.98
C TRP A 254 -14.27 -9.28 11.14
N THR A 255 -14.84 -8.72 10.08
CA THR A 255 -15.26 -7.31 10.07
C THR A 255 -16.40 -7.05 11.03
N GLU A 256 -17.36 -7.96 11.12
CA GLU A 256 -18.47 -7.90 12.08
C GLU A 256 -17.94 -7.92 13.53
N ALA A 257 -16.98 -8.80 13.85
CA ALA A 257 -16.40 -8.89 15.18
C ALA A 257 -15.69 -7.59 15.58
N VAL A 258 -14.85 -7.05 14.69
CA VAL A 258 -14.12 -5.79 14.94
C VAL A 258 -15.09 -4.63 15.09
N MET A 259 -16.07 -4.49 14.21
CA MET A 259 -17.01 -3.38 14.24
C MET A 259 -18.01 -3.48 15.39
N LYS A 260 -18.42 -4.68 15.79
CA LYS A 260 -19.22 -4.90 17.01
C LYS A 260 -18.45 -4.48 18.25
N ALA A 261 -17.16 -4.84 18.34
CA ALA A 261 -16.32 -4.39 19.43
C ALA A 261 -16.18 -2.86 19.45
N TYR A 262 -16.00 -2.25 18.27
CA TYR A 262 -15.95 -0.79 18.13
C TYR A 262 -17.24 -0.11 18.62
N GLN A 263 -18.42 -0.62 18.25
CA GLN A 263 -19.71 -0.08 18.71
C GLN A 263 -19.82 -0.08 20.25
N GLN A 264 -19.19 -1.05 20.89
CA GLN A 264 -19.18 -1.21 22.36
C GLN A 264 -17.97 -0.58 23.04
N HIS A 265 -17.15 0.21 22.28
CA HIS A 265 -15.94 0.79 22.84
C HIS A 265 -16.25 1.83 23.93
N THR A 266 -15.28 1.95 24.83
CA THR A 266 -15.31 2.95 25.89
C THR A 266 -14.27 4.04 25.61
N TRP A 267 -14.20 5.05 26.43
CA TRP A 267 -13.18 6.10 26.35
C TRP A 267 -11.73 5.59 26.40
N SER A 268 -11.53 4.34 26.81
CA SER A 268 -10.19 3.79 27.10
C SER A 268 -9.42 3.35 25.87
N TRP A 269 -10.08 3.10 24.75
CA TRP A 269 -9.48 2.71 23.47
C TRP A 269 -10.34 3.17 22.30
N ASP A 270 -9.74 3.32 21.13
CA ASP A 270 -10.45 3.75 19.93
C ASP A 270 -9.69 3.31 18.67
N ILE A 271 -10.40 3.16 17.58
CA ILE A 271 -9.87 3.01 16.22
C ILE A 271 -10.57 4.00 15.29
N ASN A 272 -9.87 4.46 14.28
CA ASN A 272 -10.36 5.46 13.34
C ASN A 272 -10.74 4.87 11.98
N GLY A 273 -10.43 3.60 11.74
CA GLY A 273 -10.76 2.91 10.50
C GLY A 273 -10.32 1.46 10.47
N LEU A 274 -10.60 0.81 9.34
CA LEU A 274 -10.16 -0.54 9.02
C LEU A 274 -9.27 -0.52 7.78
N SER A 275 -8.22 -1.33 7.77
CA SER A 275 -7.52 -1.66 6.54
C SER A 275 -8.34 -2.69 5.74
N MET A 276 -8.34 -2.60 4.42
CA MET A 276 -8.88 -3.64 3.55
C MET A 276 -7.79 -4.07 2.59
N HIS A 277 -7.58 -5.38 2.51
CA HIS A 277 -6.66 -5.98 1.57
C HIS A 277 -7.44 -6.75 0.52
N SER A 278 -7.03 -6.66 -0.72
CA SER A 278 -7.59 -7.45 -1.80
C SER A 278 -6.58 -7.57 -2.94
N TYR A 279 -6.47 -8.78 -3.47
CA TYR A 279 -5.65 -9.05 -4.64
C TYR A 279 -6.56 -9.31 -5.83
N THR A 280 -6.28 -8.67 -6.96
CA THR A 280 -6.86 -9.04 -8.24
C THR A 280 -6.04 -10.15 -8.85
N VAL A 281 -6.43 -11.40 -8.62
CA VAL A 281 -5.74 -12.60 -9.10
C VAL A 281 -6.74 -13.49 -9.80
N VAL A 282 -6.50 -13.76 -11.07
CA VAL A 282 -7.38 -14.64 -11.86
C VAL A 282 -7.16 -16.11 -11.48
N ARG A 283 -5.92 -16.49 -11.21
CA ARG A 283 -5.53 -17.84 -10.77
C ARG A 283 -4.33 -17.78 -9.84
N TRP A 284 -4.48 -18.29 -8.65
CA TRP A 284 -3.39 -18.32 -7.67
C TRP A 284 -2.29 -19.33 -7.99
N GLN A 285 -2.63 -20.40 -8.74
CA GLN A 285 -1.71 -21.50 -9.04
C GLN A 285 -0.64 -21.12 -10.05
N ASP A 286 -1.01 -20.30 -11.03
CA ASP A 286 -0.12 -19.85 -12.10
C ASP A 286 -0.25 -18.34 -12.29
N LYS A 287 0.30 -17.59 -11.36
CA LYS A 287 0.29 -16.13 -11.36
C LYS A 287 0.62 -15.59 -12.76
N PHE A 288 -0.20 -14.68 -13.26
CA PHE A 288 0.00 -14.10 -14.58
C PHE A 288 1.39 -13.50 -14.72
N LYS A 289 2.00 -13.77 -15.87
CA LYS A 289 3.21 -13.05 -16.26
C LYS A 289 2.90 -11.59 -16.49
N SER A 290 3.79 -10.71 -16.06
CA SER A 290 3.67 -9.27 -16.32
C SER A 290 3.87 -8.89 -17.79
N LEU A 291 4.32 -9.83 -18.63
CA LEU A 291 4.56 -9.67 -20.06
C LEU A 291 4.13 -10.94 -20.82
N GLY A 292 3.72 -10.78 -22.08
CA GLY A 292 3.42 -11.93 -22.96
C GLY A 292 2.10 -12.64 -22.66
N PHE A 293 1.13 -11.93 -22.12
CA PHE A 293 -0.23 -12.41 -21.88
C PHE A 293 -1.12 -12.15 -23.10
N ALA A 294 -2.19 -12.94 -23.22
CA ALA A 294 -3.20 -12.77 -24.26
C ALA A 294 -4.20 -11.64 -23.91
N GLU A 295 -4.80 -11.04 -24.92
CA GLU A 295 -5.83 -9.99 -24.73
C GLU A 295 -7.01 -10.51 -23.88
N SER A 296 -7.40 -11.77 -24.06
CA SER A 296 -8.46 -12.41 -23.26
C SER A 296 -8.10 -12.53 -21.78
N GLU A 297 -6.84 -12.79 -21.46
CA GLU A 297 -6.35 -12.83 -20.08
C GLU A 297 -6.38 -11.43 -19.47
N TYR A 298 -6.01 -10.42 -20.24
CA TYR A 298 -6.10 -9.03 -19.82
C TYR A 298 -7.54 -8.60 -19.55
N ALA A 299 -8.47 -8.92 -20.45
CA ALA A 299 -9.89 -8.62 -20.27
C ALA A 299 -10.46 -9.32 -19.03
N GLN A 300 -10.05 -10.57 -18.76
CA GLN A 300 -10.46 -11.27 -17.54
C GLN A 300 -9.90 -10.59 -16.29
N PHE A 301 -8.65 -10.19 -16.31
CA PHE A 301 -8.03 -9.47 -15.20
C PHE A 301 -8.76 -8.14 -14.89
N LEU A 302 -9.09 -7.36 -15.92
CA LEU A 302 -9.88 -6.14 -15.76
C LEU A 302 -11.27 -6.43 -15.16
N LYS A 303 -11.92 -7.50 -15.61
CA LYS A 303 -13.21 -7.93 -15.05
C LYS A 303 -13.11 -8.25 -13.57
N GLU A 304 -12.07 -8.98 -13.16
CA GLU A 304 -11.85 -9.29 -11.74
C GLU A 304 -11.59 -8.04 -10.90
N THR A 305 -10.91 -7.04 -11.46
CA THR A 305 -10.67 -5.76 -10.78
C THR A 305 -11.97 -5.04 -10.41
N LEU A 306 -13.04 -5.20 -11.19
CA LEU A 306 -14.36 -4.61 -10.91
C LEU A 306 -15.01 -5.19 -9.64
N THR A 307 -14.57 -6.33 -9.16
CA THR A 307 -15.07 -6.92 -7.90
C THR A 307 -14.78 -6.04 -6.69
N MET A 308 -13.77 -5.15 -6.79
CA MET A 308 -13.40 -4.21 -5.74
C MET A 308 -14.57 -3.30 -5.32
N ASP A 309 -15.40 -2.86 -6.26
CA ASP A 309 -16.58 -2.04 -5.94
C ASP A 309 -17.55 -2.80 -5.03
N GLY A 310 -17.80 -4.08 -5.31
CA GLY A 310 -18.60 -4.97 -4.47
C GLY A 310 -18.02 -5.16 -3.07
N LEU A 311 -16.71 -5.30 -2.94
CA LEU A 311 -16.02 -5.44 -1.66
C LEU A 311 -16.14 -4.15 -0.83
N ILE A 312 -15.86 -3.01 -1.42
CA ILE A 312 -15.99 -1.70 -0.76
C ILE A 312 -17.42 -1.51 -0.25
N ASN A 313 -18.43 -1.78 -1.07
CA ASN A 313 -19.82 -1.63 -0.69
C ASN A 313 -20.21 -2.57 0.45
N ARG A 314 -19.80 -3.83 0.40
CA ARG A 314 -20.08 -4.84 1.43
C ARG A 314 -19.54 -4.44 2.79
N TYR A 315 -18.23 -4.18 2.87
CA TYR A 315 -17.59 -3.88 4.14
C TYR A 315 -17.98 -2.52 4.68
N SER A 316 -18.25 -1.58 3.81
CA SER A 316 -18.81 -0.31 4.21
C SER A 316 -20.21 -0.42 4.82
N ALA A 317 -21.04 -1.30 4.28
CA ALA A 317 -22.37 -1.55 4.86
C ALA A 317 -22.27 -2.15 6.27
N ILE A 318 -21.27 -3.02 6.53
CA ILE A 318 -21.02 -3.54 7.87
C ILE A 318 -20.55 -2.40 8.80
N MET A 319 -19.63 -1.55 8.35
CA MET A 319 -19.20 -0.40 9.15
C MET A 319 -20.37 0.53 9.48
N ASP A 320 -21.24 0.83 8.52
CA ASP A 320 -22.42 1.68 8.73
C ASP A 320 -23.46 1.05 9.68
N LYS A 321 -23.56 -0.29 9.70
CA LYS A 321 -24.42 -1.01 10.64
C LYS A 321 -24.04 -0.76 12.09
N TYR A 322 -22.75 -0.75 12.38
CA TYR A 322 -22.22 -0.60 13.76
C TYR A 322 -21.86 0.83 14.15
N ASP A 323 -21.76 1.75 13.19
CA ASP A 323 -21.53 3.18 13.40
C ASP A 323 -22.51 4.03 12.55
N PRO A 324 -23.84 3.89 12.78
CA PRO A 324 -24.87 4.53 11.94
C PRO A 324 -24.83 6.05 12.02
N GLN A 325 -24.40 6.61 13.14
CA GLN A 325 -24.36 8.06 13.35
C GLN A 325 -23.06 8.68 12.89
N LYS A 326 -22.07 7.86 12.51
CA LYS A 326 -20.74 8.31 12.09
C LYS A 326 -20.15 9.32 13.09
N GLN A 327 -20.40 9.04 14.39
CA GLN A 327 -20.18 9.97 15.50
C GLN A 327 -18.71 10.35 15.66
N ASN A 328 -17.81 9.54 15.11
CA ASN A 328 -16.42 9.90 15.06
C ASN A 328 -16.13 10.59 13.72
N ALA A 329 -16.07 11.91 13.71
CA ALA A 329 -15.67 12.70 12.53
C ALA A 329 -14.30 12.27 11.97
N ARG A 330 -13.54 11.50 12.73
CA ARG A 330 -12.21 10.95 12.44
C ARG A 330 -12.28 9.60 11.71
N LEU A 331 -13.29 8.79 11.95
CA LEU A 331 -13.66 7.72 11.02
C LEU A 331 -13.97 8.29 9.62
N ALA A 332 -14.34 9.57 9.53
CA ALA A 332 -14.57 10.24 8.25
C ALA A 332 -13.31 10.46 7.42
N ALA A 333 -12.13 10.59 7.99
CA ALA A 333 -10.90 10.78 7.20
C ALA A 333 -10.48 9.47 6.50
N ALA A 334 -10.60 8.35 7.17
CA ALA A 334 -10.46 7.03 6.57
C ALA A 334 -11.67 6.66 5.67
N ARG A 335 -12.80 7.37 5.80
CA ARG A 335 -14.02 7.27 5.00
C ARG A 335 -13.98 8.01 3.66
N ILE A 336 -12.91 8.68 3.34
CA ILE A 336 -12.82 9.57 2.17
C ILE A 336 -12.90 8.79 0.85
N GLY A 337 -12.47 7.54 0.82
CA GLY A 337 -12.68 6.67 -0.35
C GLY A 337 -14.16 6.48 -0.72
N ARG A 338 -15.07 6.55 0.24
CA ARG A 338 -16.47 6.21 0.04
C ARG A 338 -17.37 7.34 -0.46
N LYS A 339 -17.08 8.59 -0.15
CA LYS A 339 -17.92 9.72 -0.60
C LYS A 339 -17.95 9.90 -2.12
N ARG A 340 -17.22 9.08 -2.88
CA ARG A 340 -16.85 9.42 -4.25
C ARG A 340 -17.24 8.45 -5.34
N LEU A 341 -17.59 7.25 -5.02
CA LEU A 341 -18.19 6.32 -5.98
C LEU A 341 -19.71 6.49 -6.06
N GLY A 342 -20.22 7.65 -5.69
CA GLY A 342 -21.64 7.99 -5.70
C GLY A 342 -22.21 8.12 -4.30
N GLN A 343 -22.18 9.34 -3.77
CA GLN A 343 -22.91 9.87 -2.59
C GLN A 343 -23.07 9.00 -1.32
N ARG A 344 -22.50 7.79 -1.24
CA ARG A 344 -22.75 6.86 -0.14
C ARG A 344 -21.49 6.37 0.60
N CYS A 345 -20.32 6.90 0.32
CA CYS A 345 -19.09 6.37 0.89
C CYS A 345 -18.64 7.14 2.12
N ASN A 346 -19.05 6.72 3.30
CA ASN A 346 -18.66 7.31 4.58
C ASN A 346 -17.88 6.38 5.50
N GLY A 347 -17.36 5.27 5.01
CA GLY A 347 -16.53 4.37 5.78
C GLY A 347 -15.05 4.60 5.52
N GLY A 348 -14.25 4.65 6.57
CA GLY A 348 -12.82 4.65 6.43
C GLY A 348 -12.35 3.27 6.04
N LEU A 349 -12.23 3.06 4.76
CA LEU A 349 -11.52 1.93 4.22
C LEU A 349 -10.14 2.42 3.82
N GLU A 350 -9.13 2.02 4.56
CA GLU A 350 -7.82 2.01 4.01
C GLU A 350 -7.78 0.83 3.04
N VAL A 351 -7.72 1.14 1.78
CA VAL A 351 -7.37 0.15 0.78
C VAL A 351 -5.86 0.15 0.73
N SER A 352 -5.25 -0.85 1.32
CA SER A 352 -3.84 -1.14 1.11
C SER A 352 -3.72 -1.65 -0.33
N LEU A 353 -3.75 -0.72 -1.28
CA LEU A 353 -3.89 -1.05 -2.69
C LEU A 353 -2.63 -1.62 -3.30
N LEU A 354 -1.49 -1.47 -2.64
CA LEU A 354 -0.23 -1.80 -3.28
C LEU A 354 0.73 -2.42 -2.27
N LYS A 355 0.82 -3.72 -2.27
CA LYS A 355 2.05 -4.42 -1.96
C LYS A 355 2.96 -4.28 -3.18
N PHE A 356 4.11 -3.64 -3.01
CA PHE A 356 5.15 -3.69 -4.03
C PHE A 356 5.64 -5.12 -4.21
N GLY A 357 5.98 -5.49 -5.40
CA GLY A 357 6.34 -6.85 -5.77
C GLY A 357 5.16 -7.61 -6.36
N GLU A 358 4.64 -8.60 -5.67
CA GLU A 358 3.62 -9.49 -6.24
C GLU A 358 2.29 -8.78 -6.55
N ALA A 359 1.86 -7.88 -5.70
CA ALA A 359 0.61 -7.16 -5.90
C ALA A 359 0.66 -6.14 -7.05
N GLU A 360 1.83 -5.61 -7.34
CA GLU A 360 2.05 -4.77 -8.50
C GLU A 360 1.70 -5.48 -9.80
N VAL A 361 2.05 -6.75 -9.89
CA VAL A 361 1.74 -7.60 -11.04
C VAL A 361 0.25 -7.91 -11.10
N GLU A 362 -0.42 -7.94 -9.97
CA GLU A 362 -1.81 -8.38 -9.83
C GLU A 362 -2.81 -7.24 -10.02
N ILE A 363 -2.47 -6.04 -9.55
CA ILE A 363 -3.33 -4.85 -9.66
C ILE A 363 -2.95 -4.02 -10.88
N CYS A 364 -1.66 -3.90 -11.16
CA CYS A 364 -1.16 -3.27 -12.35
C CYS A 364 -1.11 -4.29 -13.46
N SER A 365 -2.23 -4.46 -14.13
CA SER A 365 -2.26 -5.23 -15.36
C SER A 365 -1.13 -4.76 -16.27
N PRO A 366 -0.51 -5.70 -16.99
CA PRO A 366 0.56 -5.39 -17.93
C PRO A 366 0.23 -4.35 -18.98
N GLY A 367 -1.04 -4.08 -19.23
CA GLY A 367 -1.49 -3.01 -20.11
C GLY A 367 -1.63 -1.65 -19.45
N ASN A 368 -1.55 -1.54 -18.13
CA ASN A 368 -1.71 -0.26 -17.44
C ASN A 368 -0.35 0.34 -17.06
N LEU A 369 0.36 0.81 -18.08
CA LEU A 369 1.69 1.43 -17.96
C LEU A 369 1.71 2.65 -17.01
N GLY A 370 0.58 3.33 -16.83
CA GLY A 370 0.48 4.47 -15.92
C GLY A 370 0.58 4.08 -14.45
N LEU A 371 0.08 2.91 -14.07
CA LEU A 371 0.21 2.40 -12.71
C LEU A 371 1.57 1.74 -12.46
N ARG A 372 2.23 1.25 -13.50
CA ARG A 372 3.61 0.79 -13.39
C ARG A 372 4.57 1.85 -12.92
N ALA A 373 4.42 3.07 -13.38
CA ALA A 373 5.32 4.15 -12.97
C ALA A 373 5.19 4.51 -11.48
N SER A 374 4.03 4.28 -10.87
CA SER A 374 3.83 4.48 -9.44
C SER A 374 4.21 3.27 -8.60
N ALA A 375 4.34 2.12 -9.20
CA ALA A 375 4.63 0.88 -8.51
C ALA A 375 6.13 0.49 -8.55
N PHE A 376 6.91 1.17 -9.35
CA PHE A 376 8.37 0.99 -9.41
C PHE A 376 9.13 1.68 -8.30
N LEU A 377 8.39 2.14 -7.40
CA LEU A 377 8.97 2.84 -6.28
C LEU A 377 8.70 2.04 -5.03
#